data_be221d08957aaf81f68aa23c78fa084f
#
_entry.id   be221d08957aaf81f68aa23c78fa084f
#
_cell.length_a   1.000
_cell.length_b   1.000
_cell.length_c   1.000
_cell.angle_alpha   90.00
_cell.angle_beta   90.00
_cell.angle_gamma   90.00
#
_symmetry.space_group_name_H-M   'P 1'
#
loop_
_entity.id
_entity.type
_entity.pdbx_description
1 polymer ?
#
loop_
_entity_poly.entity_id
_entity_poly.type
_entity_poly.pdbx_seq_one_letter_code
_entity_poly.pdbx_strand_id
1 'polypeptide(L)'
;EGVQQKLRRLMLKYNYEDAQLVADYDDGLKGVFAKTLLGEPTPVSFEGHELKGVAQYDCYLTQKYGDYMQIPAANHQRQHNFYYLDYNQPYRAYKDQRNFRL
;
A
#
# COMPACT_ATOMS: atom_id res chain seq x y z
N GLU A 1 -15.58 13.64 -18.57
CA GLU A 1 -14.84 12.56 -17.96
C GLU A 1 -14.56 12.90 -16.50
N GLY A 2 -15.00 12.04 -15.60
CA GLY A 2 -14.79 12.23 -14.15
C GLY A 2 -13.32 12.03 -13.75
N VAL A 3 -12.94 12.59 -12.58
CA VAL A 3 -11.57 12.48 -12.04
C VAL A 3 -11.10 11.03 -11.93
N GLN A 4 -11.95 10.15 -11.44
CA GLN A 4 -11.65 8.72 -11.30
C GLN A 4 -11.37 8.03 -12.65
N GLN A 5 -12.14 8.36 -13.68
CA GLN A 5 -11.92 7.80 -15.02
C GLN A 5 -10.61 8.29 -15.63
N LYS A 6 -10.29 9.58 -15.44
CA LYS A 6 -9.02 10.16 -15.87
C LYS A 6 -7.83 9.50 -15.16
N LEU A 7 -7.93 9.32 -13.83
CA LEU A 7 -6.91 8.66 -13.04
C LEU A 7 -6.69 7.22 -13.51
N ARG A 8 -7.75 6.43 -13.63
CA ARG A 8 -7.68 5.05 -14.13
C ARG A 8 -7.01 4.97 -15.51
N ARG A 9 -7.36 5.87 -16.42
CA ARG A 9 -6.75 5.91 -17.75
C ARG A 9 -5.24 6.19 -17.69
N LEU A 10 -4.82 7.08 -16.80
CA LEU A 10 -3.39 7.37 -16.58
C LEU A 10 -2.66 6.16 -16.01
N MET A 11 -3.25 5.49 -15.03
CA MET A 11 -2.68 4.29 -14.41
C MET A 11 -2.53 3.13 -15.39
N LEU A 12 -3.46 3.01 -16.34
CA LEU A 12 -3.46 1.95 -17.35
C LEU A 12 -2.81 2.37 -18.69
N LYS A 13 -2.12 3.52 -18.71
CA LYS A 13 -1.53 4.04 -19.94
C LYS A 13 -0.46 3.14 -20.53
N TYR A 14 0.29 2.45 -19.71
CA TYR A 14 1.37 1.56 -20.10
C TYR A 14 1.02 0.12 -19.74
N ASN A 15 1.43 -0.81 -20.60
CA ASN A 15 1.24 -2.23 -20.34
C ASN A 15 2.24 -2.69 -19.28
N TYR A 16 1.77 -3.43 -18.30
CA TYR A 16 2.61 -3.98 -17.23
C TYR A 16 3.72 -4.90 -17.79
N GLU A 17 3.42 -5.70 -18.81
CA GLU A 17 4.38 -6.67 -19.37
C GLU A 17 5.60 -5.97 -19.97
N ASP A 18 5.41 -4.81 -20.59
CA ASP A 18 6.46 -4.04 -21.25
C ASP A 18 7.17 -3.05 -20.29
N ALA A 19 6.62 -2.86 -19.08
CA ALA A 19 7.15 -1.91 -18.14
C ALA A 19 8.42 -2.43 -17.45
N GLN A 20 9.42 -1.58 -17.30
CA GLN A 20 10.61 -1.82 -16.48
C GLN A 20 10.43 -1.33 -15.05
N LEU A 21 9.66 -0.26 -14.87
CA LEU A 21 9.31 0.32 -13.58
C LEU A 21 7.83 0.14 -13.32
N VAL A 22 7.50 -0.09 -12.07
CA VAL A 22 6.12 -0.12 -11.55
C VAL A 22 5.98 0.86 -10.40
N ALA A 23 4.77 1.31 -10.15
CA ALA A 23 4.50 2.29 -9.11
C ALA A 23 3.35 1.83 -8.20
N ASP A 24 3.59 1.93 -6.91
CA ASP A 24 2.56 1.96 -5.90
C ASP A 24 2.13 3.42 -5.73
N TYR A 25 0.91 3.73 -6.12
CA TYR A 25 0.45 5.12 -6.20
C TYR A 25 0.24 5.78 -4.83
N ASP A 26 0.17 5.01 -3.76
CA ASP A 26 -0.04 5.54 -2.41
C ASP A 26 1.25 6.11 -1.80
N ASP A 27 2.42 5.66 -2.27
CA ASP A 27 3.72 6.00 -1.66
C ASP A 27 4.53 7.07 -2.42
N GLY A 28 3.95 7.70 -3.42
CA GLY A 28 4.65 8.71 -4.22
C GLY A 28 5.93 8.14 -4.87
N LEU A 29 7.03 8.90 -4.84
CA LEU A 29 8.28 8.47 -5.48
C LEU A 29 8.93 7.26 -4.82
N LYS A 30 8.70 7.03 -3.53
CA LYS A 30 9.19 5.83 -2.82
C LYS A 30 8.50 4.55 -3.28
N GLY A 31 7.30 4.69 -3.84
CA GLY A 31 6.54 3.60 -4.42
C GLY A 31 6.93 3.25 -5.86
N VAL A 32 7.92 3.94 -6.46
CA VAL A 32 8.42 3.63 -7.81
C VAL A 32 9.64 2.74 -7.69
N PHE A 33 9.57 1.54 -8.27
CA PHE A 33 10.64 0.55 -8.19
C PHE A 33 10.74 -0.29 -9.45
N ALA A 34 11.89 -0.94 -9.64
CA ALA A 34 12.09 -1.85 -10.75
C ALA A 34 11.14 -3.05 -10.65
N LYS A 35 10.45 -3.39 -11.75
CA LYS A 35 9.53 -4.55 -11.77
C LYS A 35 10.23 -5.86 -11.35
N THR A 36 11.53 -5.97 -11.61
CA THR A 36 12.35 -7.12 -11.21
C THR A 36 12.41 -7.35 -9.71
N LEU A 37 12.16 -6.32 -8.87
CA LEU A 37 12.09 -6.49 -7.41
C LEU A 37 10.90 -7.37 -7.01
N LEU A 38 9.78 -7.29 -7.74
CA LEU A 38 8.63 -8.16 -7.50
C LEU A 38 8.97 -9.61 -7.82
N GLY A 39 9.63 -9.85 -8.96
CA GLY A 39 10.05 -11.17 -9.43
C GLY A 39 8.96 -12.22 -9.43
N GLU A 40 9.35 -13.48 -9.44
CA GLU A 40 8.41 -14.58 -9.22
C GLU A 40 8.05 -14.66 -7.73
N PRO A 41 6.76 -14.86 -7.40
CA PRO A 41 6.30 -14.93 -6.02
C PRO A 41 7.07 -15.96 -5.21
N THR A 42 7.70 -15.51 -4.13
CA THR A 42 8.56 -16.34 -3.27
C THR A 42 7.79 -16.79 -2.03
N PRO A 43 7.92 -18.06 -1.59
CA PRO A 43 7.30 -18.51 -0.35
C PRO A 43 7.81 -17.74 0.86
N VAL A 44 6.89 -17.22 1.68
CA VAL A 44 7.17 -16.55 2.94
C VAL A 44 6.32 -17.18 4.05
N SER A 45 6.98 -17.58 5.14
CA SER A 45 6.28 -18.13 6.31
C SER A 45 5.75 -17.00 7.19
N PHE A 46 4.48 -17.06 7.50
CA PHE A 46 3.82 -16.12 8.43
C PHE A 46 2.83 -16.88 9.32
N GLU A 47 3.04 -16.85 10.62
CA GLU A 47 2.17 -17.50 11.63
C GLU A 47 1.83 -18.97 11.31
N GLY A 48 2.81 -19.73 10.84
CA GLY A 48 2.64 -21.14 10.47
C GLY A 48 1.99 -21.39 9.11
N HIS A 49 1.71 -20.35 8.35
CA HIS A 49 1.20 -20.42 6.99
C HIS A 49 2.26 -20.03 5.97
N GLU A 50 2.25 -20.66 4.80
CA GLU A 50 3.05 -20.28 3.67
C GLU A 50 2.25 -19.33 2.78
N LEU A 51 2.78 -18.12 2.60
CA LEU A 51 2.21 -17.07 1.76
C LEU A 51 3.15 -16.78 0.59
N LYS A 52 2.64 -16.14 -0.45
CA LYS A 52 3.44 -15.67 -1.57
C LYS A 52 3.83 -14.22 -1.33
N GLY A 53 5.12 -13.95 -1.29
CA GLY A 53 5.70 -12.63 -1.11
C GLY A 53 6.50 -12.15 -2.30
N VAL A 54 7.00 -10.92 -2.22
CA VAL A 54 7.88 -10.29 -3.22
C VAL A 54 9.23 -10.99 -3.22
N ALA A 55 9.78 -11.29 -4.41
CA ALA A 55 11.03 -12.04 -4.54
C ALA A 55 12.21 -11.34 -3.84
N GLN A 56 12.36 -10.03 -4.03
CA GLN A 56 13.43 -9.24 -3.41
C GLN A 56 12.85 -8.34 -2.31
N TYR A 57 12.20 -8.96 -1.33
CA TYR A 57 11.47 -8.25 -0.28
C TYR A 57 12.37 -7.30 0.54
N ASP A 58 13.62 -7.67 0.78
CA ASP A 58 14.56 -6.83 1.54
C ASP A 58 14.84 -5.51 0.82
N CYS A 59 15.16 -5.56 -0.48
CA CYS A 59 15.34 -4.36 -1.30
C CYS A 59 14.06 -3.52 -1.37
N TYR A 60 12.90 -4.16 -1.53
CA TYR A 60 11.61 -3.50 -1.58
C TYR A 60 11.29 -2.77 -0.27
N LEU A 61 11.43 -3.44 0.87
CA LEU A 61 11.17 -2.87 2.18
C LEU A 61 12.17 -1.78 2.55
N THR A 62 13.45 -1.98 2.23
CA THR A 62 14.49 -0.96 2.45
C THR A 62 14.20 0.32 1.66
N GLN A 63 13.78 0.20 0.41
CA GLN A 63 13.41 1.37 -0.39
C GLN A 63 12.22 2.12 0.19
N LYS A 64 11.19 1.40 0.69
CA LYS A 64 9.97 2.03 1.27
C LYS A 64 10.20 2.63 2.65
N TYR A 65 10.89 1.92 3.53
CA TYR A 65 10.91 2.20 4.97
C TYR A 65 12.31 2.48 5.52
N GLY A 66 13.37 2.36 4.71
CA GLY A 66 14.75 2.44 5.20
C GLY A 66 15.14 1.21 6.03
N ASP A 67 15.70 1.39 7.22
CA ASP A 67 15.98 0.30 8.15
C ASP A 67 14.67 -0.21 8.78
N TYR A 68 13.95 -1.02 8.02
CA TYR A 68 12.62 -1.52 8.40
C TYR A 68 12.66 -2.55 9.55
N MET A 69 13.84 -3.11 9.84
CA MET A 69 14.02 -4.03 10.99
C MET A 69 14.12 -3.28 12.32
N GLN A 70 14.38 -1.99 12.29
CA GLN A 70 14.45 -1.16 13.47
C GLN A 70 13.05 -0.65 13.85
N ILE A 71 12.56 -1.09 15.01
CA ILE A 71 11.29 -0.59 15.56
C ILE A 71 11.47 0.88 15.93
N PRO A 72 10.65 1.79 15.39
CA PRO A 72 10.72 3.21 15.74
C PRO A 72 10.49 3.44 17.23
N ALA A 73 11.16 4.43 17.79
CA ALA A 73 10.91 4.86 19.16
C ALA A 73 9.41 5.20 19.36
N ALA A 74 8.88 4.96 20.56
CA ALA A 74 7.44 5.07 20.84
C ALA A 74 6.83 6.44 20.44
N ASN A 75 7.59 7.52 20.57
CA ASN A 75 7.17 8.87 20.14
C ASN A 75 7.17 9.08 18.62
N HIS A 76 7.77 8.17 17.84
CA HIS A 76 7.77 8.19 16.39
C HIS A 76 6.80 7.16 15.78
N GLN A 77 6.18 6.32 16.59
CA GLN A 77 5.16 5.39 16.13
C GLN A 77 3.88 6.16 15.85
N ARG A 78 3.48 6.18 14.58
CA ARG A 78 2.24 6.84 14.16
C ARG A 78 1.14 5.80 14.02
N GLN A 79 0.00 6.06 14.65
CA GLN A 79 -1.21 5.32 14.38
C GLN A 79 -1.96 5.98 13.22
N HIS A 80 -2.71 5.19 12.46
CA HIS A 80 -3.65 5.75 11.49
C HIS A 80 -4.66 6.61 12.23
N ASN A 81 -4.91 7.81 11.72
CA ASN A 81 -5.91 8.70 12.28
C ASN A 81 -7.29 8.16 11.96
N PHE A 82 -7.95 7.61 12.96
CA PHE A 82 -9.36 7.24 12.85
C PHE A 82 -10.21 8.43 13.22
N TYR A 83 -11.15 8.73 12.36
CA TYR A 83 -12.21 9.67 12.69
C TYR A 83 -13.20 9.05 13.68
N TYR A 84 -13.57 7.81 13.43
CA TYR A 84 -14.44 6.98 14.25
C TYR A 84 -14.07 5.51 14.07
N LEU A 85 -14.01 4.78 15.16
CA LEU A 85 -13.71 3.36 15.16
C LEU A 85 -14.63 2.65 16.17
N ASP A 86 -15.46 1.74 15.68
CA ASP A 86 -16.31 0.87 16.48
C ASP A 86 -16.34 -0.53 15.85
N TYR A 87 -15.85 -1.51 16.57
CA TYR A 87 -15.82 -2.89 16.10
C TYR A 87 -17.17 -3.62 16.23
N ASN A 88 -18.09 -3.06 17.02
CA ASN A 88 -19.37 -3.70 17.32
C ASN A 88 -20.51 -3.21 16.43
N GLN A 89 -20.32 -2.11 15.72
CA GLN A 89 -21.32 -1.50 14.87
C GLN A 89 -20.93 -1.56 13.40
N PRO A 90 -21.74 -2.18 12.51
CA PRO A 90 -21.48 -2.17 11.07
C PRO A 90 -21.43 -0.73 10.53
N TYR A 91 -20.51 -0.44 9.64
CA TYR A 91 -20.33 0.91 9.05
C TYR A 91 -21.63 1.46 8.42
N ARG A 92 -22.50 0.58 7.91
CA ARG A 92 -23.80 0.96 7.31
C ARG A 92 -24.80 1.49 8.32
N ALA A 93 -24.64 1.14 9.60
CA ALA A 93 -25.47 1.65 10.67
C ALA A 93 -24.98 3.00 11.22
N TYR A 94 -23.74 3.37 10.89
CA TYR A 94 -23.16 4.66 11.26
C TYR A 94 -23.74 5.77 10.41
N LYS A 95 -24.37 6.74 11.07
CA LYS A 95 -24.86 7.97 10.43
C LYS A 95 -24.06 9.13 11.00
N ASP A 96 -23.06 9.59 10.27
CA ASP A 96 -22.37 10.83 10.62
C ASP A 96 -23.29 12.02 10.30
N GLN A 97 -23.56 12.82 11.31
CA GLN A 97 -24.35 14.04 11.16
C GLN A 97 -23.52 15.19 10.56
N ARG A 98 -22.22 15.01 10.47
CA ARG A 98 -21.32 15.97 9.82
C ARG A 98 -21.32 15.70 8.32
N ASN A 99 -21.87 16.64 7.56
CA ASN A 99 -21.80 16.61 6.11
C ASN A 99 -20.31 16.61 5.68
N PHE A 100 -19.73 15.46 5.41
CA PHE A 100 -18.49 15.39 4.65
C PHE A 100 -18.78 15.90 3.24
N ARG A 101 -18.46 17.16 3.01
CA ARG A 101 -18.28 17.65 1.65
C ARG A 101 -16.91 17.18 1.20
N LEU A 102 -16.89 16.17 0.34
CA LEU A 102 -15.73 15.81 -0.48
C LEU A 102 -15.44 16.94 -1.46
#